data_2a2c3bb9e2fb26b8b6e1d5d5d6a471fa
#
_entry.id   2a2c3bb9e2fb26b8b6e1d5d5d6a471fa
#
_cell.length_a   1.000
_cell.length_b   1.000
_cell.length_c   1.000
_cell.angle_alpha   90.00
_cell.angle_beta   90.00
_cell.angle_gamma   90.00
#
_symmetry.space_group_name_H-M   'P 1'
#
loop_
_entity.id
_entity.type
_entity.pdbx_description
1 polymer ?
#
loop_
_entity_poly.entity_id
_entity_poly.type
_entity_poly.pdbx_seq_one_letter_code
_entity_poly.pdbx_strand_id
1 'polypeptide(L)'
;MLPEKYYAFSTTEGKIASGSIISTPITVYFKAINQLDIDKVYVLPVSIDNANIAILSSAQTFYYVFKGASLINKVANIKENNIYVEWKKPEVVNNLTTLTAEALVRPHSFDHNISTLMGIEGKFLFRFGDDGVPANHLQIAGTSSATNIHINRDVPLEKWIHIAITYNAAEKNLKAYYNGELVTDHSMDIGPINWGVPHSDEEDGKPRCFWIGRSYNNERWLDADIA
;
A
#
# COMPACT_ATOMS: atom_id res chain seq x y z
N MET A 1 -29.30 -1.50 -1.86
CA MET A 1 -29.35 -2.51 -2.94
C MET A 1 -28.65 -1.98 -4.18
N LEU A 2 -27.89 -2.80 -4.89
CA LEU A 2 -27.32 -2.45 -6.19
C LEU A 2 -28.45 -2.41 -7.22
N PRO A 3 -28.66 -1.28 -7.96
CA PRO A 3 -29.71 -1.20 -8.98
C PRO A 3 -29.46 -2.17 -10.16
N GLU A 4 -30.51 -2.72 -10.74
CA GLU A 4 -30.46 -3.74 -11.79
C GLU A 4 -29.63 -3.35 -13.03
N LYS A 5 -29.60 -2.06 -13.38
CA LYS A 5 -28.79 -1.57 -14.50
C LYS A 5 -27.28 -1.84 -14.37
N TYR A 6 -26.79 -2.14 -13.16
CA TYR A 6 -25.38 -2.35 -12.88
C TYR A 6 -24.95 -3.82 -12.87
N TYR A 7 -25.87 -4.77 -13.08
CA TYR A 7 -25.52 -6.17 -13.16
C TYR A 7 -26.39 -6.95 -14.16
N ALA A 8 -25.92 -8.14 -14.49
CA ALA A 8 -26.66 -9.14 -15.24
C ALA A 8 -26.16 -10.53 -14.87
N PHE A 9 -27.03 -11.53 -15.00
CA PHE A 9 -26.67 -12.93 -14.86
C PHE A 9 -26.51 -13.60 -16.23
N SER A 10 -25.58 -14.56 -16.35
CA SER A 10 -25.48 -15.42 -17.55
C SER A 10 -26.72 -16.29 -17.70
N THR A 11 -27.28 -16.75 -16.59
CA THR A 11 -28.51 -17.55 -16.46
C THR A 11 -29.00 -17.41 -15.02
N THR A 12 -30.28 -17.65 -14.80
CA THR A 12 -30.89 -17.73 -13.46
C THR A 12 -31.10 -19.17 -13.01
N GLU A 13 -30.71 -20.14 -13.82
CA GLU A 13 -30.83 -21.57 -13.50
C GLU A 13 -29.48 -22.26 -13.51
N GLY A 14 -29.22 -23.06 -12.48
CA GLY A 14 -28.08 -23.97 -12.37
C GLY A 14 -28.53 -25.41 -12.37
N LYS A 15 -27.72 -26.30 -12.96
CA LYS A 15 -27.98 -27.78 -12.98
C LYS A 15 -26.78 -28.51 -12.40
N ILE A 16 -27.07 -29.47 -11.52
CA ILE A 16 -26.07 -30.43 -11.02
C ILE A 16 -26.31 -31.73 -11.80
N ALA A 17 -25.33 -32.14 -12.59
CA ALA A 17 -25.41 -33.38 -13.34
C ALA A 17 -25.36 -34.60 -12.40
N SER A 18 -25.96 -35.71 -12.80
CA SER A 18 -25.89 -36.96 -12.03
C SER A 18 -24.43 -37.37 -11.83
N GLY A 19 -24.05 -37.65 -10.57
CA GLY A 19 -22.68 -37.96 -10.18
C GLY A 19 -21.76 -36.77 -9.98
N SER A 20 -22.23 -35.52 -10.18
CA SER A 20 -21.49 -34.29 -9.89
C SER A 20 -21.88 -33.72 -8.54
N ILE A 21 -20.93 -33.05 -7.90
CA ILE A 21 -21.14 -32.24 -6.67
C ILE A 21 -21.10 -30.75 -6.95
N ILE A 22 -20.94 -30.35 -8.22
CA ILE A 22 -20.81 -28.95 -8.65
C ILE A 22 -21.89 -28.68 -9.70
N SER A 23 -22.57 -27.53 -9.58
CA SER A 23 -23.52 -27.05 -10.57
C SER A 23 -22.82 -26.47 -11.81
N THR A 24 -23.61 -26.31 -12.90
CA THR A 24 -23.18 -25.40 -13.96
C THR A 24 -22.96 -23.99 -13.38
N PRO A 25 -21.92 -23.25 -13.82
CA PRO A 25 -21.63 -21.94 -13.27
C PRO A 25 -22.68 -20.90 -13.68
N ILE A 26 -23.03 -20.06 -12.72
CA ILE A 26 -23.83 -18.85 -12.96
C ILE A 26 -22.88 -17.67 -12.83
N THR A 27 -22.64 -16.95 -13.92
CA THR A 27 -21.77 -15.78 -13.93
C THR A 27 -22.56 -14.52 -13.69
N VAL A 28 -22.10 -13.69 -12.75
CA VAL A 28 -22.64 -12.33 -12.52
C VAL A 28 -21.74 -11.34 -13.23
N TYR A 29 -22.30 -10.60 -14.18
CA TYR A 29 -21.62 -9.54 -14.90
C TYR A 29 -21.94 -8.20 -14.23
N PHE A 30 -20.94 -7.44 -13.86
CA PHE A 30 -21.09 -6.08 -13.36
C PHE A 30 -20.82 -5.07 -14.47
N LYS A 31 -21.67 -4.04 -14.57
CA LYS A 31 -21.65 -3.03 -15.64
C LYS A 31 -21.52 -1.65 -15.01
N ALA A 32 -20.69 -0.79 -15.57
CA ALA A 32 -20.59 0.62 -15.21
C ALA A 32 -20.54 0.90 -13.69
N ILE A 33 -19.93 0.00 -12.92
CA ILE A 33 -19.80 0.15 -11.45
C ILE A 33 -19.00 1.39 -11.05
N ASN A 34 -18.19 1.94 -11.95
CA ASN A 34 -17.50 3.22 -11.80
C ASN A 34 -18.44 4.44 -11.77
N GLN A 35 -19.73 4.27 -12.08
CA GLN A 35 -20.76 5.31 -11.99
C GLN A 35 -21.56 5.25 -10.68
N LEU A 36 -21.23 4.33 -9.80
CA LEU A 36 -21.84 4.25 -8.47
C LEU A 36 -21.41 5.45 -7.62
N ASP A 37 -22.31 5.90 -6.77
CA ASP A 37 -22.04 6.97 -5.82
C ASP A 37 -20.96 6.49 -4.82
N ILE A 38 -19.86 7.19 -4.76
CA ILE A 38 -18.69 6.82 -3.94
C ILE A 38 -18.94 6.88 -2.43
N ASP A 39 -19.95 7.68 -2.02
CA ASP A 39 -20.29 7.84 -0.60
C ASP A 39 -21.28 6.79 -0.11
N LYS A 40 -21.71 5.88 -1.00
CA LYS A 40 -22.68 4.83 -0.66
C LYS A 40 -22.10 3.43 -0.72
N VAL A 41 -22.63 2.59 0.14
CA VAL A 41 -22.42 1.14 0.07
C VAL A 41 -23.59 0.50 -0.66
N TYR A 42 -23.29 -0.27 -1.69
CA TYR A 42 -24.28 -1.03 -2.45
C TYR A 42 -24.09 -2.52 -2.16
N VAL A 43 -25.21 -3.24 -2.06
CA VAL A 43 -25.20 -4.67 -1.82
C VAL A 43 -26.08 -5.35 -2.88
N LEU A 44 -25.54 -6.39 -3.51
CA LEU A 44 -26.31 -7.32 -4.34
C LEU A 44 -26.36 -8.67 -3.61
N PRO A 45 -27.49 -9.03 -2.97
CA PRO A 45 -27.72 -10.38 -2.50
C PRO A 45 -28.08 -11.26 -3.70
N VAL A 46 -27.49 -12.42 -3.78
CA VAL A 46 -27.82 -13.49 -4.75
C VAL A 46 -28.22 -14.71 -3.96
N SER A 47 -29.47 -15.11 -4.08
CA SER A 47 -30.04 -16.22 -3.31
C SER A 47 -30.46 -17.36 -4.22
N ILE A 48 -30.35 -18.57 -3.72
CA ILE A 48 -31.05 -19.73 -4.28
C ILE A 48 -32.51 -19.64 -3.81
N ASP A 49 -33.41 -19.36 -4.74
CA ASP A 49 -34.84 -19.18 -4.42
C ASP A 49 -35.58 -20.53 -4.39
N ASN A 50 -35.26 -21.41 -5.34
CA ASN A 50 -35.89 -22.70 -5.46
C ASN A 50 -34.88 -23.78 -5.87
N ALA A 51 -34.96 -24.95 -5.29
CA ALA A 51 -34.16 -26.11 -5.66
C ALA A 51 -34.96 -27.40 -5.37
N ASN A 52 -34.69 -28.45 -6.15
CA ASN A 52 -35.27 -29.78 -5.93
C ASN A 52 -34.50 -30.62 -4.88
N ILE A 53 -33.56 -29.99 -4.18
CA ILE A 53 -32.81 -30.58 -3.06
C ILE A 53 -32.88 -29.64 -1.85
N ALA A 54 -32.59 -30.14 -0.66
CA ALA A 54 -32.53 -29.31 0.54
C ALA A 54 -31.44 -28.26 0.42
N ILE A 55 -31.78 -27.01 0.75
CA ILE A 55 -30.85 -25.88 0.74
C ILE A 55 -30.40 -25.64 2.18
N LEU A 56 -29.10 -25.51 2.40
CA LEU A 56 -28.54 -25.09 3.67
C LEU A 56 -28.79 -23.59 3.86
N SER A 57 -29.62 -23.20 4.83
CA SER A 57 -30.04 -21.81 5.03
C SER A 57 -28.90 -20.83 5.27
N SER A 58 -27.82 -21.28 5.91
CA SER A 58 -26.60 -20.47 6.14
C SER A 58 -25.77 -20.22 4.87
N ALA A 59 -26.02 -20.96 3.78
CA ALA A 59 -25.30 -20.84 2.50
C ALA A 59 -26.26 -20.52 1.34
N GLN A 60 -27.51 -20.17 1.61
CA GLN A 60 -28.54 -19.89 0.60
C GLN A 60 -28.29 -18.56 -0.12
N THR A 61 -27.70 -17.57 0.55
CA THR A 61 -27.50 -16.22 0.02
C THR A 61 -26.03 -15.85 0.04
N PHE A 62 -25.55 -15.40 -1.10
CA PHE A 62 -24.25 -14.78 -1.25
C PHE A 62 -24.41 -13.29 -1.46
N TYR A 63 -23.52 -12.48 -0.85
CA TYR A 63 -23.58 -11.01 -0.92
C TYR A 63 -22.36 -10.45 -1.65
N TYR A 64 -22.60 -9.73 -2.76
CA TYR A 64 -21.59 -8.86 -3.34
C TYR A 64 -21.75 -7.47 -2.71
N VAL A 65 -20.69 -6.98 -2.09
CA VAL A 65 -20.67 -5.66 -1.44
C VAL A 65 -19.77 -4.73 -2.25
N PHE A 66 -20.33 -3.61 -2.71
CA PHE A 66 -19.60 -2.55 -3.40
C PHE A 66 -19.54 -1.33 -2.49
N LYS A 67 -18.37 -0.96 -2.11
CA LYS A 67 -18.09 0.35 -1.49
C LYS A 67 -17.39 1.17 -2.57
N GLY A 68 -17.89 2.36 -2.86
CA GLY A 68 -17.19 3.29 -3.73
C GLY A 68 -15.79 3.50 -3.18
N ALA A 69 -14.77 3.12 -3.94
CA ALA A 69 -13.44 3.60 -3.67
C ALA A 69 -13.43 5.07 -4.08
N SER A 70 -12.94 5.94 -3.22
CA SER A 70 -12.56 7.26 -3.63
C SER A 70 -11.62 7.09 -4.82
N LEU A 71 -12.01 7.50 -6.01
CA LEU A 71 -11.09 7.64 -7.12
C LEU A 71 -10.12 8.72 -6.67
N ILE A 72 -8.89 8.32 -6.37
CA ILE A 72 -7.80 9.26 -6.17
C ILE A 72 -7.58 9.90 -7.54
N ASN A 73 -8.27 11.02 -7.79
CA ASN A 73 -8.15 11.79 -9.03
C ASN A 73 -7.19 12.98 -8.90
N LYS A 74 -6.65 13.15 -7.69
CA LYS A 74 -5.59 14.13 -7.37
C LYS A 74 -4.55 13.44 -6.51
N VAL A 75 -3.31 13.55 -6.90
CA VAL A 75 -2.15 13.02 -6.20
C VAL A 75 -1.15 14.15 -5.96
N ALA A 76 -0.30 13.99 -4.96
CA ALA A 76 0.80 14.94 -4.77
C ALA A 76 1.88 14.67 -5.81
N ASN A 77 2.24 15.67 -6.61
CA ASN A 77 3.46 15.64 -7.40
C ASN A 77 4.59 16.20 -6.53
N ILE A 78 5.58 15.35 -6.25
CA ILE A 78 6.70 15.70 -5.36
C ILE A 78 7.98 16.04 -6.11
N LYS A 79 7.90 16.24 -7.42
CA LYS A 79 8.99 16.82 -8.20
C LYS A 79 9.26 18.23 -7.70
N GLU A 80 10.49 18.51 -7.30
CA GLU A 80 10.89 19.80 -6.71
C GLU A 80 10.04 20.24 -5.49
N ASN A 81 9.13 19.37 -5.04
CA ASN A 81 8.28 19.58 -3.89
C ASN A 81 8.50 18.44 -2.88
N ASN A 82 8.11 18.70 -1.66
CA ASN A 82 8.16 17.71 -0.60
C ASN A 82 7.10 18.00 0.45
N ILE A 83 6.77 17.00 1.25
CA ILE A 83 5.78 17.13 2.30
C ILE A 83 6.48 17.06 3.64
N TYR A 84 6.49 18.15 4.36
CA TYR A 84 6.88 18.18 5.77
C TYR A 84 5.71 17.76 6.62
N VAL A 85 5.93 16.78 7.50
CA VAL A 85 4.91 16.29 8.42
C VAL A 85 5.12 16.89 9.80
N GLU A 86 4.27 17.82 10.18
CA GLU A 86 4.20 18.35 11.52
C GLU A 86 3.24 17.50 12.38
N TRP A 87 3.79 16.68 13.26
CA TRP A 87 3.00 15.85 14.13
C TRP A 87 2.37 16.68 15.25
N LYS A 88 1.05 16.86 15.22
CA LYS A 88 0.32 17.55 16.32
C LYS A 88 0.41 16.80 17.65
N LYS A 89 0.60 15.50 17.60
CA LYS A 89 0.78 14.59 18.73
C LYS A 89 1.93 13.64 18.44
N PRO A 90 3.18 14.12 18.57
CA PRO A 90 4.36 13.31 18.19
C PRO A 90 4.48 12.03 19.02
N GLU A 91 3.92 11.98 20.22
CA GLU A 91 3.91 10.79 21.08
C GLU A 91 3.22 9.58 20.43
N VAL A 92 2.24 9.78 19.56
CA VAL A 92 1.51 8.66 18.92
C VAL A 92 2.31 7.96 17.81
N VAL A 93 3.40 8.58 17.34
CA VAL A 93 4.31 8.01 16.34
C VAL A 93 5.70 7.73 16.92
N ASN A 94 5.78 7.65 18.24
CA ASN A 94 6.98 7.28 18.98
C ASN A 94 6.80 5.96 19.70
N ASN A 95 7.92 5.30 19.98
CA ASN A 95 7.98 4.00 20.64
C ASN A 95 7.11 2.93 19.95
N LEU A 96 7.03 3.00 18.61
CA LEU A 96 6.28 2.04 17.82
C LEU A 96 7.02 0.71 17.76
N THR A 97 6.52 -0.30 18.45
CA THR A 97 7.07 -1.66 18.44
C THR A 97 6.64 -2.45 17.22
N THR A 98 5.53 -2.05 16.60
CA THR A 98 5.07 -2.54 15.30
C THR A 98 4.68 -1.37 14.44
N LEU A 99 4.98 -1.45 13.14
CA LEU A 99 4.70 -0.41 12.17
C LEU A 99 4.31 -1.04 10.84
N THR A 100 3.33 -0.44 10.18
CA THR A 100 3.13 -0.58 8.73
C THR A 100 3.16 0.81 8.12
N ALA A 101 4.02 1.01 7.14
CA ALA A 101 4.06 2.22 6.32
C ALA A 101 3.88 1.84 4.87
N GLU A 102 3.02 2.57 4.16
CA GLU A 102 2.72 2.27 2.76
C GLU A 102 2.52 3.53 1.95
N ALA A 103 2.80 3.43 0.66
CA ALA A 103 2.58 4.47 -0.32
C ALA A 103 2.26 3.86 -1.67
N LEU A 104 1.39 4.54 -2.42
CA LEU A 104 1.24 4.33 -3.85
C LEU A 104 2.11 5.38 -4.54
N VAL A 105 3.10 4.95 -5.31
CA VAL A 105 4.09 5.85 -5.93
C VAL A 105 4.23 5.58 -7.41
N ARG A 106 4.39 6.64 -8.22
CA ARG A 106 4.72 6.60 -9.64
C ARG A 106 5.99 7.42 -9.88
N PRO A 107 7.17 6.81 -9.84
CA PRO A 107 8.42 7.52 -10.09
C PRO A 107 8.53 7.99 -11.53
N HIS A 108 9.00 9.22 -11.75
CA HIS A 108 9.28 9.79 -13.07
C HIS A 108 10.76 9.70 -13.43
N SER A 109 11.63 9.86 -12.42
CA SER A 109 13.08 9.64 -12.59
C SER A 109 13.73 9.17 -11.29
N PHE A 110 14.94 8.63 -11.41
CA PHE A 110 15.87 8.33 -10.33
C PHE A 110 17.22 8.99 -10.62
N ASP A 111 17.20 10.27 -11.02
CA ASP A 111 18.39 11.00 -11.48
C ASP A 111 19.30 11.41 -10.31
N HIS A 112 18.80 11.35 -9.09
CA HIS A 112 19.58 11.59 -7.88
C HIS A 112 20.27 10.32 -7.41
N ASN A 113 21.45 10.44 -6.84
CA ASN A 113 22.16 9.31 -6.24
C ASN A 113 21.34 8.62 -5.14
N ILE A 114 20.52 9.42 -4.40
CA ILE A 114 19.54 8.96 -3.42
C ILE A 114 18.25 9.73 -3.65
N SER A 115 17.14 9.00 -3.81
CA SER A 115 15.79 9.56 -3.96
C SER A 115 14.93 9.09 -2.80
N THR A 116 14.59 10.01 -1.88
CA THR A 116 13.89 9.63 -0.64
C THR A 116 12.40 9.52 -0.84
N LEU A 117 11.82 8.39 -0.43
CA LEU A 117 10.37 8.19 -0.38
C LEU A 117 9.77 8.82 0.88
N MET A 118 10.18 8.36 2.07
CA MET A 118 9.69 8.91 3.35
C MET A 118 10.56 8.46 4.54
N GLY A 119 10.50 9.22 5.63
CA GLY A 119 11.11 8.87 6.89
C GLY A 119 12.02 9.95 7.47
N ILE A 120 12.90 9.53 8.38
CA ILE A 120 13.90 10.38 9.03
C ILE A 120 15.29 9.81 8.77
N GLU A 121 16.15 10.59 8.11
CA GLU A 121 17.54 10.23 7.86
C GLU A 121 18.29 9.94 9.18
N GLY A 122 19.00 8.81 9.21
CA GLY A 122 19.72 8.35 10.41
C GLY A 122 18.86 7.68 11.47
N LYS A 123 17.57 7.49 11.22
CA LYS A 123 16.65 6.75 12.11
C LYS A 123 15.94 5.60 11.41
N PHE A 124 14.99 5.93 10.58
CA PHE A 124 14.24 4.95 9.78
C PHE A 124 13.69 5.66 8.54
N LEU A 125 14.20 5.28 7.39
CA LEU A 125 14.00 5.97 6.13
C LEU A 125 13.85 4.97 4.98
N PHE A 126 12.96 5.27 4.06
CA PHE A 126 12.79 4.55 2.79
C PHE A 126 13.30 5.43 1.65
N ARG A 127 14.25 4.92 0.87
CA ARG A 127 14.90 5.66 -0.20
C ARG A 127 15.25 4.76 -1.38
N PHE A 128 15.35 5.32 -2.57
CA PHE A 128 15.83 4.65 -3.76
C PHE A 128 17.27 5.03 -4.01
N GLY A 129 18.08 4.04 -4.39
CA GLY A 129 19.51 4.23 -4.61
C GLY A 129 20.32 4.46 -3.33
N ASP A 130 21.59 4.26 -3.43
CA ASP A 130 22.66 4.60 -2.47
C ASP A 130 23.99 4.12 -3.04
N ASP A 131 25.12 4.31 -2.33
CA ASP A 131 26.38 3.70 -2.71
C ASP A 131 26.25 2.17 -2.77
N GLY A 132 26.47 1.62 -3.96
CA GLY A 132 26.31 0.18 -4.23
C GLY A 132 24.86 -0.32 -4.37
N VAL A 133 23.85 0.55 -4.27
CA VAL A 133 22.45 0.21 -4.49
C VAL A 133 21.97 0.85 -5.81
N PRO A 134 21.41 0.10 -6.76
CA PRO A 134 20.88 0.66 -8.00
C PRO A 134 19.83 1.77 -7.73
N ALA A 135 19.83 2.80 -8.56
CA ALA A 135 19.01 4.00 -8.37
C ALA A 135 17.50 3.70 -8.30
N ASN A 136 17.05 2.63 -8.96
CA ASN A 136 15.64 2.20 -8.97
C ASN A 136 15.31 1.08 -7.96
N HIS A 137 16.25 0.75 -7.06
CA HIS A 137 16.02 -0.21 -5.97
C HIS A 137 15.73 0.52 -4.66
N LEU A 138 14.74 0.04 -3.92
CA LEU A 138 14.44 0.57 -2.60
C LEU A 138 15.47 0.07 -1.57
N GLN A 139 15.95 0.97 -0.75
CA GLN A 139 16.70 0.68 0.46
C GLN A 139 15.92 1.16 1.67
N ILE A 140 15.80 0.30 2.67
CA ILE A 140 15.31 0.68 3.99
C ILE A 140 16.54 1.00 4.84
N ALA A 141 16.74 2.27 5.14
CA ALA A 141 17.86 2.74 5.95
C ALA A 141 17.47 2.79 7.43
N GLY A 142 18.26 2.15 8.25
CA GLY A 142 18.10 2.14 9.70
C GLY A 142 18.96 3.21 10.39
N THR A 143 19.38 2.91 11.62
CA THR A 143 20.18 3.83 12.46
C THR A 143 21.66 3.86 12.11
N SER A 144 22.11 2.93 11.27
CA SER A 144 23.49 2.85 10.76
C SER A 144 23.52 2.07 9.45
N SER A 145 24.62 2.16 8.71
CA SER A 145 24.80 1.40 7.47
C SER A 145 24.69 -0.11 7.66
N ALA A 146 25.07 -0.63 8.83
CA ALA A 146 24.95 -2.04 9.16
C ALA A 146 23.49 -2.52 9.31
N THR A 147 22.54 -1.60 9.47
CA THR A 147 21.11 -1.88 9.58
C THR A 147 20.34 -1.57 8.31
N ASN A 148 21.03 -1.17 7.23
CA ASN A 148 20.38 -0.91 5.95
C ASN A 148 20.01 -2.22 5.23
N ILE A 149 18.81 -2.28 4.68
CA ILE A 149 18.33 -3.41 3.91
C ILE A 149 18.11 -2.97 2.47
N HIS A 150 18.82 -3.61 1.54
CA HIS A 150 18.66 -3.40 0.11
C HIS A 150 17.62 -4.38 -0.43
N ILE A 151 16.58 -3.87 -1.07
CA ILE A 151 15.57 -4.68 -1.76
C ILE A 151 16.01 -4.84 -3.20
N ASN A 152 16.55 -6.03 -3.52
CA ASN A 152 17.07 -6.35 -4.85
C ASN A 152 15.94 -6.61 -5.86
N ARG A 153 15.14 -5.58 -6.14
CA ARG A 153 14.04 -5.61 -7.10
C ARG A 153 13.80 -4.23 -7.69
N ASP A 154 13.72 -4.18 -9.02
CA ASP A 154 13.48 -2.96 -9.78
C ASP A 154 12.10 -2.35 -9.46
N VAL A 155 12.08 -1.04 -9.29
CA VAL A 155 10.89 -0.20 -9.32
C VAL A 155 10.81 0.48 -10.69
N PRO A 156 9.74 0.24 -11.47
CA PRO A 156 9.63 0.76 -12.82
C PRO A 156 9.28 2.26 -12.82
N LEU A 157 9.83 3.01 -13.79
CA LEU A 157 9.42 4.38 -14.08
C LEU A 157 8.03 4.42 -14.72
N GLU A 158 7.32 5.53 -14.52
CA GLU A 158 6.02 5.86 -15.13
C GLU A 158 4.90 4.83 -14.87
N LYS A 159 5.06 4.01 -13.83
CA LYS A 159 4.04 3.04 -13.41
C LYS A 159 3.74 3.20 -11.93
N TRP A 160 2.47 3.12 -11.61
CA TRP A 160 2.04 3.05 -10.22
C TRP A 160 2.51 1.74 -9.60
N ILE A 161 3.14 1.84 -8.46
CA ILE A 161 3.54 0.72 -7.61
C ILE A 161 3.10 0.99 -6.17
N HIS A 162 2.46 0.01 -5.55
CA HIS A 162 2.18 0.02 -4.13
C HIS A 162 3.38 -0.57 -3.39
N ILE A 163 3.97 0.20 -2.51
CA ILE A 163 5.08 -0.21 -1.63
C ILE A 163 4.55 -0.21 -0.21
N ALA A 164 4.67 -1.35 0.47
CA ALA A 164 4.34 -1.47 1.88
C ALA A 164 5.51 -2.07 2.64
N ILE A 165 5.81 -1.50 3.80
CA ILE A 165 6.88 -1.96 4.71
C ILE A 165 6.23 -2.25 6.05
N THR A 166 6.44 -3.45 6.57
CA THR A 166 6.06 -3.81 7.93
C THR A 166 7.31 -4.03 8.77
N TYR A 167 7.28 -3.59 10.01
CA TYR A 167 8.36 -3.76 10.97
C TYR A 167 7.83 -4.22 12.33
N ASN A 168 8.50 -5.19 12.93
CA ASN A 168 8.24 -5.68 14.29
C ASN A 168 9.54 -5.66 15.08
N ALA A 169 9.64 -4.77 16.06
CA ALA A 169 10.82 -4.58 16.87
C ALA A 169 11.11 -5.79 17.81
N ALA A 170 10.05 -6.46 18.32
CA ALA A 170 10.20 -7.61 19.20
C ALA A 170 10.76 -8.83 18.47
N GLU A 171 10.33 -9.03 17.24
CA GLU A 171 10.80 -10.09 16.35
C GLU A 171 12.07 -9.70 15.58
N LYS A 172 12.47 -8.41 15.65
CA LYS A 172 13.55 -7.83 14.85
C LYS A 172 13.41 -8.14 13.38
N ASN A 173 12.18 -8.02 12.88
CA ASN A 173 11.82 -8.45 11.53
C ASN A 173 11.23 -7.30 10.74
N LEU A 174 11.69 -7.17 9.50
CA LEU A 174 11.17 -6.25 8.49
C LEU A 174 10.75 -7.03 7.26
N LYS A 175 9.55 -6.73 6.75
CA LYS A 175 9.06 -7.24 5.47
C LYS A 175 8.73 -6.09 4.55
N ALA A 176 9.02 -6.27 3.26
CA ALA A 176 8.64 -5.34 2.21
C ALA A 176 7.78 -6.04 1.17
N TYR A 177 6.81 -5.29 0.65
CA TYR A 177 5.85 -5.79 -0.33
C TYR A 177 5.74 -4.80 -1.49
N TYR A 178 5.74 -5.32 -2.73
CA TYR A 178 5.42 -4.58 -3.93
C TYR A 178 4.13 -5.11 -4.54
N ASN A 179 3.11 -4.26 -4.67
CA ASN A 179 1.78 -4.64 -5.17
C ASN A 179 1.18 -5.85 -4.43
N GLY A 180 1.42 -5.96 -3.10
CA GLY A 180 0.98 -7.06 -2.27
C GLY A 180 1.85 -8.33 -2.32
N GLU A 181 2.85 -8.40 -3.21
CA GLU A 181 3.82 -9.49 -3.26
C GLU A 181 4.95 -9.25 -2.26
N LEU A 182 5.26 -10.24 -1.41
CA LEU A 182 6.40 -10.19 -0.49
C LEU A 182 7.71 -10.21 -1.31
N VAL A 183 8.50 -9.14 -1.20
CA VAL A 183 9.78 -8.99 -1.92
C VAL A 183 11.00 -9.09 -1.00
N THR A 184 10.82 -8.88 0.29
CA THR A 184 11.88 -8.98 1.29
C THR A 184 11.30 -9.42 2.63
N ASP A 185 11.99 -10.36 3.28
CA ASP A 185 11.79 -10.76 4.68
C ASP A 185 13.19 -10.82 5.32
N HIS A 186 13.50 -9.84 6.17
CA HIS A 186 14.86 -9.65 6.64
C HIS A 186 14.92 -9.29 8.13
N SER A 187 15.99 -9.69 8.80
CA SER A 187 16.23 -9.26 10.18
C SER A 187 16.70 -7.80 10.22
N MET A 188 16.06 -6.99 11.08
CA MET A 188 16.43 -5.61 11.34
C MET A 188 16.28 -5.30 12.82
N ASP A 189 17.36 -5.03 13.51
CA ASP A 189 17.39 -4.72 14.95
C ASP A 189 17.74 -3.25 15.17
N ILE A 190 16.73 -2.39 15.18
CA ILE A 190 16.85 -0.94 15.41
C ILE A 190 16.02 -0.44 16.59
N GLY A 191 15.39 -1.38 17.32
CA GLY A 191 14.45 -1.06 18.40
C GLY A 191 13.16 -0.40 17.91
N PRO A 192 12.35 0.16 18.80
CA PRO A 192 11.10 0.84 18.45
C PRO A 192 11.33 2.09 17.58
N ILE A 193 10.43 2.33 16.64
CA ILE A 193 10.48 3.49 15.74
C ILE A 193 9.98 4.76 16.41
N ASN A 194 10.69 5.86 16.19
CA ASN A 194 10.37 7.17 16.74
C ASN A 194 10.36 8.23 15.64
N TRP A 195 9.25 8.36 14.93
CA TRP A 195 9.09 9.35 13.86
C TRP A 195 8.65 10.74 14.34
N GLY A 196 8.16 10.83 15.59
CA GLY A 196 7.81 12.09 16.21
C GLY A 196 8.97 12.83 16.86
N VAL A 197 10.17 12.22 16.92
CA VAL A 197 11.38 12.83 17.49
C VAL A 197 12.38 13.05 16.37
N PRO A 198 12.76 14.32 16.07
CA PRO A 198 13.81 14.61 15.11
C PRO A 198 15.14 13.91 15.47
N HIS A 199 16.00 13.73 14.47
CA HIS A 199 17.38 13.31 14.72
C HIS A 199 18.15 14.45 15.41
N SER A 200 19.16 14.11 16.21
CA SER A 200 20.01 15.12 16.90
C SER A 200 20.84 15.99 15.95
N ASP A 201 21.16 15.43 14.77
CA ASP A 201 21.94 16.17 13.79
C ASP A 201 21.06 17.19 13.08
N GLU A 202 21.67 18.34 12.80
CA GLU A 202 21.05 19.42 12.04
C GLU A 202 21.49 19.40 10.58
N GLU A 203 20.60 19.84 9.72
CA GLU A 203 20.85 20.11 8.31
C GLU A 203 20.27 21.47 7.96
N ASP A 204 21.05 22.32 7.34
CA ASP A 204 20.65 23.70 7.02
C ASP A 204 20.12 24.47 8.24
N GLY A 205 20.69 24.21 9.43
CA GLY A 205 20.26 24.82 10.69
C GLY A 205 18.92 24.31 11.22
N LYS A 206 18.48 23.13 10.77
CA LYS A 206 17.23 22.48 11.24
C LYS A 206 17.48 21.03 11.57
N PRO A 207 16.83 20.47 12.60
CA PRO A 207 16.92 19.05 12.90
C PRO A 207 16.31 18.23 11.78
N ARG A 208 16.87 17.03 11.53
CA ARG A 208 16.32 16.07 10.57
C ARG A 208 14.97 15.57 11.04
N CYS A 209 13.91 15.95 10.35
CA CYS A 209 12.54 15.61 10.67
C CYS A 209 11.99 14.55 9.72
N PHE A 210 10.74 14.13 9.96
CA PHE A 210 10.03 13.26 9.03
C PHE A 210 9.58 14.04 7.80
N TRP A 211 10.00 13.55 6.64
CA TRP A 211 9.62 14.07 5.33
C TRP A 211 9.03 12.98 4.44
N ILE A 212 8.25 13.38 3.48
CA ILE A 212 7.87 12.58 2.33
C ILE A 212 8.43 13.27 1.08
N GLY A 213 9.13 12.51 0.24
CA GLY A 213 9.73 12.98 -1.01
C GLY A 213 11.09 13.66 -0.84
N ARG A 214 11.63 13.70 0.35
CA ARG A 214 12.89 14.38 0.65
C ARG A 214 13.61 13.80 1.87
N SER A 215 14.93 13.89 1.89
CA SER A 215 15.78 13.85 3.10
C SER A 215 17.03 14.68 2.86
N TYR A 216 17.85 14.86 3.87
CA TYR A 216 19.22 15.41 3.82
C TYR A 216 19.46 16.44 2.72
N ASN A 217 19.64 17.71 3.06
CA ASN A 217 20.07 18.82 2.16
C ASN A 217 19.20 19.04 0.96
N ASN A 218 18.14 19.15 0.62
CA ASN A 218 17.52 19.41 -0.71
C ASN A 218 18.08 18.60 -1.93
N GLU A 219 19.00 17.70 -1.70
CA GLU A 219 19.68 16.97 -2.76
C GLU A 219 19.14 15.54 -2.97
N ARG A 220 18.34 15.03 -1.99
CA ARG A 220 17.85 13.65 -1.96
C ARG A 220 16.33 13.60 -2.13
N TRP A 221 15.82 14.39 -3.06
CA TRP A 221 14.38 14.38 -3.34
C TRP A 221 14.01 13.35 -4.41
N LEU A 222 12.78 12.90 -4.39
CA LEU A 222 12.21 11.96 -5.33
C LEU A 222 11.34 12.70 -6.36
N ASP A 223 11.56 12.43 -7.65
CA ASP A 223 10.67 12.87 -8.72
C ASP A 223 9.58 11.82 -8.94
N ALA A 224 8.40 12.05 -8.39
CA ALA A 224 7.29 11.11 -8.44
C ALA A 224 5.94 11.77 -8.21
N ASP A 225 4.88 11.07 -8.58
CA ASP A 225 3.55 11.25 -8.00
C ASP A 225 3.37 10.27 -6.83
N ILE A 226 2.69 10.71 -5.77
CA ILE A 226 2.45 9.91 -4.56
C ILE A 226 1.00 10.06 -4.05
N ALA A 227 0.43 8.93 -3.55
CA ALA A 227 -0.88 8.87 -2.92
C ALA A 227 -0.88 7.94 -1.69
#